data_44511253842dce93051fccc1d14a5438
#
_entry.id   44511253842dce93051fccc1d14a5438
#
_cell.length_a   1.000
_cell.length_b   1.000
_cell.length_c   1.000
_cell.angle_alpha   90.00
_cell.angle_beta   90.00
_cell.angle_gamma   90.00
#
_symmetry.space_group_name_H-M   'P 1'
#
loop_
_entity.id
_entity.type
_entity.pdbx_description
1 polymer ?
#
loop_
_entity_poly.entity_id
_entity_poly.type
_entity_poly.pdbx_seq_one_letter_code
_entity_poly.pdbx_strand_id
1 'polypeptide(L)'
;VLQTLKEAFPNTRINSEYYVNYNGQKLFFDFHLPNLNIVVEVQGVQHTEFNPHFHGTAEKFKAQKKRDRTKVEWCDIEDMSLVCVHHNEIPIEVSDLLKKIEEAQQSGFQN
;
A
#
# COMPACT_ATOMS: atom_id res chain seq x y z
N VAL A 1 -5.84 -3.23 10.57
CA VAL A 1 -4.49 -2.82 10.15
C VAL A 1 -3.98 -1.62 10.93
N LEU A 2 -4.82 -0.59 11.11
CA LEU A 2 -4.40 0.59 11.89
C LEU A 2 -4.03 0.21 13.33
N GLN A 3 -4.83 -0.62 13.97
CA GLN A 3 -4.54 -1.05 15.34
C GLN A 3 -3.22 -1.81 15.41
N THR A 4 -2.98 -2.67 14.43
CA THR A 4 -1.72 -3.43 14.36
C THR A 4 -0.52 -2.51 14.15
N LEU A 5 -0.68 -1.48 13.31
CA LEU A 5 0.38 -0.48 13.12
C LEU A 5 0.68 0.28 14.40
N LYS A 6 -0.37 0.65 15.16
CA LYS A 6 -0.19 1.36 16.43
C LYS A 6 0.50 0.49 17.47
N GLU A 7 0.20 -0.79 17.48
CA GLU A 7 0.85 -1.74 18.39
C GLU A 7 2.32 -1.95 18.02
N ALA A 8 2.61 -2.05 16.72
CA ALA A 8 3.97 -2.23 16.24
C ALA A 8 4.83 -0.99 16.45
N PHE A 9 4.25 0.19 16.28
CA PHE A 9 4.97 1.47 16.35
C PHE A 9 4.24 2.46 17.23
N PRO A 10 4.22 2.26 18.55
CA PRO A 10 3.40 3.07 19.46
C PRO A 10 3.85 4.53 19.54
N ASN A 11 5.09 4.83 19.20
CA ASN A 11 5.62 6.20 19.28
C ASN A 11 5.86 6.82 17.90
N THR A 12 5.32 6.23 16.86
CA THR A 12 5.52 6.68 15.48
C THR A 12 4.25 7.32 14.96
N ARG A 13 4.41 8.43 14.24
CA ARG A 13 3.27 9.08 13.62
C ARG A 13 2.72 8.21 12.49
N ILE A 14 1.40 8.03 12.49
CA ILE A 14 0.68 7.27 11.47
C ILE A 14 -0.39 8.19 10.89
N ASN A 15 -0.28 8.49 9.61
CA ASN A 15 -1.28 9.28 8.90
C ASN A 15 -2.20 8.34 8.14
N SER A 16 -3.51 8.47 8.37
CA SER A 16 -4.51 7.71 7.62
C SER A 16 -4.91 8.49 6.39
N GLU A 17 -5.28 7.79 5.33
CA GLU A 17 -5.78 8.42 4.10
C GLU A 17 -4.79 9.43 3.51
N TYR A 18 -3.64 8.93 3.11
CA TYR A 18 -2.57 9.77 2.58
C TYR A 18 -2.72 9.95 1.07
N TYR A 19 -2.79 11.20 0.64
CA TYR A 19 -2.95 11.55 -0.76
C TYR A 19 -1.70 12.19 -1.32
N VAL A 20 -1.36 11.84 -2.57
CA VAL A 20 -0.21 12.39 -3.28
C VAL A 20 -0.66 12.79 -4.68
N ASN A 21 -0.20 13.94 -5.16
CA ASN A 21 -0.39 14.34 -6.56
C ASN A 21 0.93 14.09 -7.30
N TYR A 22 0.90 13.12 -8.23
CA TYR A 22 2.07 12.74 -8.98
C TYR A 22 1.77 12.89 -10.47
N ASN A 23 2.45 13.82 -11.12
CA ASN A 23 2.27 14.11 -12.54
C ASN A 23 0.80 14.35 -12.91
N GLY A 24 0.08 15.08 -12.05
CA GLY A 24 -1.33 15.38 -12.28
C GLY A 24 -2.27 14.25 -11.90
N GLN A 25 -1.75 13.12 -11.51
CA GLN A 25 -2.56 11.98 -11.06
C GLN A 25 -2.59 11.94 -9.54
N LYS A 26 -3.80 11.80 -8.98
CA LYS A 26 -3.97 11.70 -7.54
C LYS A 26 -3.80 10.25 -7.09
N LEU A 27 -2.83 10.02 -6.23
CA LEU A 27 -2.57 8.72 -5.65
C LEU A 27 -3.06 8.68 -4.21
N PHE A 28 -3.63 7.56 -3.80
CA PHE A 28 -4.17 7.38 -2.46
C PHE A 28 -3.53 6.17 -1.80
N PHE A 29 -3.08 6.35 -0.57
CA PHE A 29 -2.55 5.27 0.27
C PHE A 29 -3.33 5.24 1.58
N ASP A 30 -3.58 4.05 2.10
CA ASP A 30 -4.37 3.91 3.32
C ASP A 30 -3.65 4.47 4.54
N PHE A 31 -2.33 4.27 4.64
CA PHE A 31 -1.54 4.77 5.76
C PHE A 31 -0.18 5.24 5.29
N HIS A 32 0.36 6.21 6.03
CA HIS A 32 1.70 6.76 5.79
C HIS A 32 2.41 6.93 7.13
N LEU A 33 3.60 6.37 7.23
CA LEU A 33 4.47 6.49 8.41
C LEU A 33 5.70 7.31 8.01
N PRO A 34 5.65 8.64 8.18
CA PRO A 34 6.70 9.51 7.64
C PRO A 34 8.08 9.28 8.25
N ASN A 35 8.13 8.91 9.54
CA ASN A 35 9.42 8.68 10.20
C ASN A 35 10.14 7.45 9.70
N LEU A 36 9.43 6.55 9.04
CA LEU A 36 9.99 5.29 8.53
C LEU A 36 10.01 5.23 7.01
N ASN A 37 9.48 6.26 6.33
CA ASN A 37 9.34 6.30 4.87
C ASN A 37 8.60 5.07 4.35
N ILE A 38 7.45 4.80 4.97
CA ILE A 38 6.61 3.65 4.62
C ILE A 38 5.22 4.15 4.26
N VAL A 39 4.64 3.59 3.20
CA VAL A 39 3.22 3.71 2.90
C VAL A 39 2.61 2.32 2.89
N VAL A 40 1.38 2.22 3.38
CA VAL A 40 0.67 0.93 3.50
C VAL A 40 -0.62 0.99 2.70
N GLU A 41 -0.87 -0.06 1.93
CA GLU A 41 -2.11 -0.24 1.21
C GLU A 41 -2.79 -1.52 1.67
N VAL A 42 -4.10 -1.42 1.90
CA VAL A 42 -4.92 -2.59 2.19
C VAL A 42 -5.63 -2.96 0.88
N GLN A 43 -5.34 -4.13 0.36
CA GLN A 43 -5.82 -4.55 -0.95
C GLN A 43 -6.90 -5.62 -0.82
N GLY A 44 -8.02 -5.39 -1.50
CA GLY A 44 -9.07 -6.38 -1.62
C GLY A 44 -8.89 -7.26 -2.84
N VAL A 45 -9.81 -8.19 -3.04
CA VAL A 45 -9.76 -9.13 -4.15
C VAL A 45 -9.75 -8.41 -5.51
N GLN A 46 -10.35 -7.26 -5.60
CA GLN A 46 -10.41 -6.47 -6.84
C GLN A 46 -9.04 -6.03 -7.34
N HIS A 47 -8.01 -6.09 -6.52
CA HIS A 47 -6.64 -5.74 -6.92
C HIS A 47 -5.89 -6.89 -7.57
N THR A 48 -6.37 -8.12 -7.42
CA THR A 48 -5.66 -9.31 -7.89
C THR A 48 -6.33 -10.00 -9.06
N GLU A 49 -7.65 -9.95 -9.13
CA GLU A 49 -8.42 -10.64 -10.16
C GLU A 49 -9.46 -9.73 -10.77
N PHE A 50 -9.71 -9.91 -12.08
CA PHE A 50 -10.85 -9.27 -12.73
C PHE A 50 -12.13 -9.92 -12.24
N ASN A 51 -13.04 -9.11 -11.70
CA ASN A 51 -14.33 -9.58 -11.24
C ASN A 51 -15.39 -8.56 -11.67
N PRO A 52 -16.31 -8.94 -12.59
CA PRO A 52 -17.32 -7.99 -13.07
C PRO A 52 -18.19 -7.40 -11.96
N HIS A 53 -18.37 -8.13 -10.86
CA HIS A 53 -19.16 -7.65 -9.73
C HIS A 53 -18.50 -6.45 -9.06
N PHE A 54 -17.18 -6.44 -8.95
CA PHE A 54 -16.45 -5.35 -8.32
C PHE A 54 -15.96 -4.30 -9.31
N HIS A 55 -15.52 -4.72 -10.50
CA HIS A 55 -14.87 -3.83 -11.45
C HIS A 55 -15.81 -3.24 -12.50
N GLY A 56 -16.91 -3.95 -12.77
CA GLY A 56 -17.85 -3.55 -13.81
C GLY A 56 -17.36 -3.92 -15.21
N THR A 57 -16.21 -3.39 -15.64
CA THR A 57 -15.67 -3.63 -16.96
C THR A 57 -14.18 -3.96 -16.92
N ALA A 58 -13.71 -4.61 -17.99
CA ALA A 58 -12.28 -4.89 -18.13
C ALA A 58 -11.47 -3.60 -18.20
N GLU A 59 -12.05 -2.54 -18.77
CA GLU A 59 -11.37 -1.25 -18.88
C GLU A 59 -11.13 -0.63 -17.51
N LYS A 60 -12.11 -0.71 -16.61
CA LYS A 60 -11.96 -0.20 -15.25
C LYS A 60 -10.90 -1.00 -14.48
N PHE A 61 -10.87 -2.32 -14.70
CA PHE A 61 -9.85 -3.18 -14.10
C PHE A 61 -8.44 -2.78 -14.58
N LYS A 62 -8.28 -2.56 -15.88
CA LYS A 62 -6.99 -2.13 -16.44
C LYS A 62 -6.56 -0.77 -15.89
N ALA A 63 -7.50 0.16 -15.73
CA ALA A 63 -7.21 1.48 -15.16
C ALA A 63 -6.72 1.36 -13.72
N GLN A 64 -7.32 0.46 -12.94
CA GLN A 64 -6.89 0.22 -11.56
C GLN A 64 -5.48 -0.35 -11.52
N LYS A 65 -5.17 -1.31 -12.40
CA LYS A 65 -3.82 -1.89 -12.47
C LYS A 65 -2.78 -0.84 -12.87
N LYS A 66 -3.15 0.08 -13.74
CA LYS A 66 -2.27 1.18 -14.12
C LYS A 66 -1.99 2.09 -12.92
N ARG A 67 -3.01 2.41 -12.13
CA ARG A 67 -2.82 3.21 -10.92
C ARG A 67 -1.90 2.51 -9.93
N ASP A 68 -2.05 1.19 -9.78
CA ASP A 68 -1.20 0.41 -8.88
C ASP A 68 0.27 0.50 -9.30
N ARG A 69 0.54 0.40 -10.60
CA ARG A 69 1.91 0.55 -11.13
C ARG A 69 2.46 1.96 -10.90
N THR A 70 1.60 2.97 -11.05
CA THR A 70 2.00 4.36 -10.82
C THR A 70 2.38 4.59 -9.36
N LYS A 71 1.68 3.94 -8.43
CA LYS A 71 2.01 4.01 -7.00
C LYS A 71 3.38 3.42 -6.73
N VAL A 72 3.71 2.29 -7.34
CA VAL A 72 5.02 1.67 -7.20
C VAL A 72 6.11 2.60 -7.74
N GLU A 73 5.88 3.20 -8.89
CA GLU A 73 6.81 4.14 -9.50
C GLU A 73 7.05 5.35 -8.61
N TRP A 74 5.98 5.93 -8.06
CA TRP A 74 6.11 7.06 -7.14
C TRP A 74 6.91 6.69 -5.90
N CYS A 75 6.63 5.52 -5.32
CA CYS A 75 7.36 5.05 -4.15
C CYS A 75 8.85 4.89 -4.44
N ASP A 76 9.18 4.39 -5.62
CA ASP A 76 10.56 4.22 -6.04
C ASP A 76 11.28 5.57 -6.11
N ILE A 77 10.65 6.54 -6.76
CA ILE A 77 11.22 7.88 -6.92
C ILE A 77 11.42 8.58 -5.58
N GLU A 78 10.46 8.43 -4.67
CA GLU A 78 10.47 9.10 -3.37
C GLU A 78 11.20 8.30 -2.29
N ASP A 79 11.78 7.18 -2.65
CA ASP A 79 12.48 6.28 -1.72
C ASP A 79 11.60 5.84 -0.55
N MET A 80 10.35 5.52 -0.88
CA MET A 80 9.36 5.02 0.07
C MET A 80 9.23 3.52 -0.08
N SER A 81 9.00 2.81 1.02
CA SER A 81 8.71 1.39 0.99
C SER A 81 7.19 1.19 0.96
N LEU A 82 6.71 0.45 -0.03
CA LEU A 82 5.29 0.15 -0.18
C LEU A 82 4.99 -1.21 0.44
N VAL A 83 4.11 -1.20 1.44
CA VAL A 83 3.68 -2.42 2.13
C VAL A 83 2.23 -2.69 1.74
N CYS A 84 1.98 -3.86 1.19
CA CYS A 84 0.63 -4.27 0.79
C CYS A 84 0.11 -5.34 1.75
N VAL A 85 -1.05 -5.09 2.33
CA VAL A 85 -1.75 -6.05 3.20
C VAL A 85 -2.98 -6.52 2.44
N HIS A 86 -3.03 -7.80 2.11
CA HIS A 86 -4.14 -8.35 1.34
C HIS A 86 -5.32 -8.68 2.24
N HIS A 87 -6.52 -8.66 1.68
CA HIS A 87 -7.75 -8.89 2.44
C HIS A 87 -7.76 -10.22 3.18
N ASN A 88 -7.08 -11.24 2.65
CA ASN A 88 -7.02 -12.56 3.28
C ASN A 88 -6.02 -12.63 4.43
N GLU A 89 -5.26 -11.57 4.65
CA GLU A 89 -4.31 -11.49 5.77
C GLU A 89 -4.89 -10.75 6.97
N ILE A 90 -6.10 -10.26 6.87
CA ILE A 90 -6.74 -9.47 7.93
C ILE A 90 -7.64 -10.37 8.77
N PRO A 91 -7.55 -10.29 10.13
CA PRO A 91 -6.65 -9.44 10.91
C PRO A 91 -5.21 -9.91 10.84
N ILE A 92 -4.29 -8.95 10.71
CA ILE A 92 -2.86 -9.26 10.63
C ILE A 92 -2.22 -9.04 12.00
N GLU A 93 -1.33 -9.95 12.39
CA GLU A 93 -0.62 -9.84 13.66
C GLU A 93 0.62 -8.95 13.51
N VAL A 94 1.08 -8.40 14.65
CA VAL A 94 2.23 -7.50 14.67
C VAL A 94 3.47 -8.15 14.05
N SER A 95 3.74 -9.41 14.40
CA SER A 95 4.92 -10.10 13.86
C SER A 95 4.88 -10.25 12.35
N ASP A 96 3.71 -10.54 11.80
CA ASP A 96 3.54 -10.68 10.35
C ASP A 96 3.65 -9.34 9.65
N LEU A 97 3.10 -8.29 10.24
CA LEU A 97 3.20 -6.95 9.68
C LEU A 97 4.64 -6.46 9.67
N LEU A 98 5.38 -6.67 10.75
CA LEU A 98 6.79 -6.29 10.84
C LEU A 98 7.62 -7.02 9.80
N LYS A 99 7.32 -8.29 9.56
CA LYS A 99 8.01 -9.06 8.53
C LYS A 99 7.76 -8.50 7.14
N LYS A 100 6.50 -8.13 6.83
CA LYS A 100 6.17 -7.51 5.56
C LYS A 100 6.91 -6.20 5.36
N ILE A 101 6.98 -5.38 6.39
CA ILE A 101 7.69 -4.10 6.35
C ILE A 101 9.17 -4.33 6.08
N GLU A 102 9.78 -5.26 6.80
CA GLU A 102 11.19 -5.58 6.61
C GLU A 102 11.47 -6.05 5.18
N GLU A 103 10.63 -6.94 4.66
CA GLU A 103 10.77 -7.42 3.29
C GLU A 103 10.62 -6.28 2.27
N ALA A 104 9.69 -5.37 2.48
CA ALA A 104 9.52 -4.22 1.60
C ALA A 104 10.73 -3.29 1.61
N GLN A 105 11.32 -3.07 2.79
CA GLN A 105 12.50 -2.23 2.93
C GLN A 105 13.73 -2.86 2.28
N GLN A 106 13.86 -4.17 2.37
CA GLN A 106 14.99 -4.89 1.81
C GLN A 106 14.89 -5.04 0.31
N SER A 107 13.71 -5.41 -0.19
CA SER A 107 13.53 -5.61 -1.62
C SER A 107 13.59 -4.29 -2.37
N GLY A 108 13.04 -3.22 -1.76
CA GLY A 108 13.07 -1.87 -2.27
C GLY A 108 13.01 -1.82 -3.79
N PHE A 109 13.60 -0.85 -4.39
CA PHE A 109 13.65 -0.70 -5.84
C PHE A 109 15.07 -0.81 -6.33
N GLN A 110 15.76 -1.78 -5.81
CA GLN A 110 17.15 -2.01 -6.16
C GLN A 110 17.32 -2.74 -7.47
N ASN A 111 16.23 -3.15 -8.02
CA ASN A 111 16.21 -3.90 -9.27
C ASN A 111 16.44 -3.01 -10.46
#